data_441015d28bdd7887f31572a8b9b104be
#
_entry.id   441015d28bdd7887f31572a8b9b104be
#
_cell.length_a   1.000
_cell.length_b   1.000
_cell.length_c   1.000
_cell.angle_alpha   90.00
_cell.angle_beta   90.00
_cell.angle_gamma   90.00
#
_symmetry.space_group_name_H-M   'P 1'
#
loop_
_entity.id
_entity.type
_entity.pdbx_description
1 polymer ?
#
loop_
_entity_poly.entity_id
_entity_poly.type
_entity_poly.pdbx_seq_one_letter_code
_entity_poly.pdbx_strand_id
1 'polypeptide(L)'
;MRNLNRLSIALVATFSLLLSPFNSSAQNIGINSIGATPDNSALLDLSSTDKGFLITRVDTASIAAPAFGLMTLAPIDSCLYMFSGASWMSLGGVGNNCGSASGGTGGTGGSSFTCGDDITDARDSETYGTVEIGNQCWMSENLNYTPSTGNSWCHSNTTSNCSTYGRLYDWNIASSSTSSSTNPSGVQGVCPTGWHLPSDAEWKELEMELGMTQTEADGTGNSSNRGATTNVGSQLKTSSFGGTNSSGFTLLPGGVKSAGGGFFGLGATSYLWSVTESGSGADAWFRALSNSGNGVSRNTAGKSAGNSVRCVRD
;
A
#
# COMPACT_ATOMS: atom_id res chain seq x y z
N MET A 1 69.11 -32.35 -42.80
CA MET A 1 68.61 -31.05 -42.32
C MET A 1 67.18 -30.67 -42.78
N ARG A 2 66.45 -31.46 -43.55
CA ARG A 2 65.09 -31.13 -44.01
C ARG A 2 63.94 -31.63 -43.08
N ASN A 3 64.20 -32.55 -42.17
CA ASN A 3 63.18 -33.15 -41.33
C ASN A 3 63.01 -32.49 -39.94
N LEU A 4 64.00 -31.75 -39.46
CA LEU A 4 63.88 -31.02 -38.19
C LEU A 4 62.94 -29.81 -38.24
N ASN A 5 62.89 -29.11 -39.41
CA ASN A 5 62.02 -27.91 -39.57
C ASN A 5 60.54 -28.26 -39.66
N ARG A 6 60.17 -29.46 -40.13
CA ARG A 6 58.77 -29.87 -40.18
C ARG A 6 58.21 -30.30 -38.80
N LEU A 7 59.05 -30.85 -37.94
CA LEU A 7 58.64 -31.27 -36.61
C LEU A 7 58.48 -30.07 -35.67
N SER A 8 59.34 -29.06 -35.82
CA SER A 8 59.25 -27.82 -35.03
C SER A 8 57.98 -26.98 -35.37
N ILE A 9 57.58 -26.95 -36.66
CA ILE A 9 56.39 -26.23 -37.11
C ILE A 9 55.10 -26.96 -36.63
N ALA A 10 55.11 -28.28 -36.66
CA ALA A 10 53.97 -29.07 -36.15
C ALA A 10 53.81 -28.94 -34.63
N LEU A 11 54.90 -28.89 -33.86
CA LEU A 11 54.85 -28.72 -32.41
C LEU A 11 54.39 -27.33 -31.97
N VAL A 12 54.80 -26.28 -32.71
CA VAL A 12 54.33 -24.89 -32.43
C VAL A 12 52.86 -24.73 -32.79
N ALA A 13 52.40 -25.33 -33.89
CA ALA A 13 50.99 -25.28 -34.29
C ALA A 13 50.05 -26.01 -33.29
N THR A 14 50.52 -27.17 -32.75
CA THR A 14 49.71 -27.91 -31.72
C THR A 14 49.76 -27.23 -30.38
N PHE A 15 50.82 -26.55 -29.99
CA PHE A 15 50.91 -25.83 -28.74
C PHE A 15 50.09 -24.52 -28.78
N SER A 16 49.99 -23.86 -29.95
CA SER A 16 49.12 -22.67 -30.11
C SER A 16 47.62 -23.03 -30.05
N LEU A 17 47.21 -24.26 -30.38
CA LEU A 17 45.81 -24.70 -30.26
C LEU A 17 45.39 -24.99 -28.82
N LEU A 18 46.36 -25.24 -27.91
CA LEU A 18 46.09 -25.51 -26.50
C LEU A 18 46.04 -24.24 -25.62
N LEU A 19 46.38 -23.09 -26.20
CA LEU A 19 46.36 -21.76 -25.53
C LEU A 19 45.22 -20.87 -25.99
N SER A 20 44.20 -21.43 -26.64
CA SER A 20 42.97 -20.69 -26.88
C SER A 20 42.32 -20.35 -25.52
N PRO A 21 42.12 -19.08 -25.19
CA PRO A 21 41.35 -18.77 -23.99
C PRO A 21 39.95 -19.38 -24.15
N PHE A 22 39.64 -20.35 -23.33
CA PHE A 22 38.27 -20.77 -23.16
C PHE A 22 37.49 -19.58 -22.58
N ASN A 23 36.88 -18.78 -23.42
CA ASN A 23 35.85 -17.86 -22.97
C ASN A 23 34.68 -18.69 -22.49
N SER A 24 34.68 -19.08 -21.22
CA SER A 24 33.50 -19.59 -20.57
C SER A 24 32.54 -18.40 -20.37
N SER A 25 31.60 -18.24 -21.28
CA SER A 25 30.45 -17.41 -21.01
C SER A 25 29.65 -18.10 -19.91
N ALA A 26 29.38 -17.39 -18.81
CA ALA A 26 28.50 -17.88 -17.78
C ALA A 26 27.10 -18.11 -18.42
N GLN A 27 26.73 -19.38 -18.56
CA GLN A 27 25.39 -19.75 -19.00
C GLN A 27 24.45 -19.72 -17.79
N ASN A 28 23.18 -19.45 -18.04
CA ASN A 28 22.14 -19.54 -17.02
C ASN A 28 22.14 -20.93 -16.39
N ILE A 29 22.01 -21.00 -15.08
CA ILE A 29 21.97 -22.26 -14.31
C ILE A 29 20.52 -22.63 -14.06
N GLY A 30 20.05 -23.74 -14.62
CA GLY A 30 18.78 -24.36 -14.29
C GLY A 30 18.96 -25.55 -13.35
N ILE A 31 18.19 -25.59 -12.27
CA ILE A 31 18.09 -26.74 -11.39
C ILE A 31 16.65 -27.24 -11.45
N ASN A 32 16.43 -28.35 -12.15
CA ASN A 32 15.14 -29.00 -12.30
C ASN A 32 15.30 -30.51 -12.45
N SER A 33 14.22 -31.26 -12.28
CA SER A 33 14.22 -32.74 -12.35
C SER A 33 14.07 -33.30 -13.75
N ILE A 34 13.78 -32.46 -14.77
CA ILE A 34 13.41 -32.88 -16.12
C ILE A 34 14.40 -32.43 -17.21
N GLY A 35 15.49 -31.73 -16.83
CA GLY A 35 16.47 -31.23 -17.80
C GLY A 35 15.95 -30.06 -18.68
N ALA A 36 14.94 -29.33 -18.20
CA ALA A 36 14.43 -28.16 -18.91
C ALA A 36 15.51 -27.06 -19.00
N THR A 37 15.54 -26.32 -20.10
CA THR A 37 16.40 -25.15 -20.26
C THR A 37 15.95 -24.04 -19.32
N PRO A 38 16.89 -23.34 -18.63
CA PRO A 38 16.54 -22.21 -17.79
C PRO A 38 15.89 -21.08 -18.59
N ASP A 39 15.07 -20.25 -17.91
CA ASP A 39 14.55 -19.02 -18.50
C ASP A 39 15.69 -18.10 -18.91
N ASN A 40 15.62 -17.53 -20.12
CA ASN A 40 16.67 -16.68 -20.69
C ASN A 40 16.91 -15.37 -19.91
N SER A 41 15.95 -14.95 -19.08
CA SER A 41 16.03 -13.76 -18.23
C SER A 41 16.67 -14.04 -16.87
N ALA A 42 16.87 -15.31 -16.48
CA ALA A 42 17.37 -15.74 -15.20
C ALA A 42 18.83 -16.21 -15.27
N LEU A 43 19.68 -15.79 -14.33
CA LEU A 43 21.00 -16.41 -14.11
C LEU A 43 20.88 -17.74 -13.37
N LEU A 44 19.88 -17.87 -12.51
CA LEU A 44 19.54 -19.08 -11.78
C LEU A 44 18.03 -19.30 -11.90
N ASP A 45 17.63 -20.43 -12.46
CA ASP A 45 16.24 -20.88 -12.59
C ASP A 45 16.05 -22.18 -11.79
N LEU A 46 15.15 -22.13 -10.79
CA LEU A 46 14.82 -23.26 -9.94
C LEU A 46 13.38 -23.72 -10.22
N SER A 47 13.21 -24.84 -10.89
CA SER A 47 11.90 -25.37 -11.24
C SER A 47 11.69 -26.77 -10.66
N SER A 48 10.65 -26.92 -9.82
CA SER A 48 10.25 -28.20 -9.22
C SER A 48 8.76 -28.21 -8.91
N THR A 49 8.13 -29.39 -8.98
CA THR A 49 6.73 -29.60 -8.61
C THR A 49 6.56 -30.09 -7.17
N ASP A 50 7.66 -30.48 -6.50
CA ASP A 50 7.63 -31.14 -5.18
C ASP A 50 8.70 -30.64 -4.19
N LYS A 51 9.59 -29.72 -4.63
CA LYS A 51 10.67 -29.17 -3.82
C LYS A 51 10.69 -27.65 -3.86
N GLY A 52 11.02 -27.05 -2.71
CA GLY A 52 11.20 -25.61 -2.57
C GLY A 52 12.68 -25.24 -2.55
N PHE A 53 12.93 -23.93 -2.62
CA PHE A 53 14.24 -23.34 -2.36
C PHE A 53 14.37 -23.04 -0.86
N LEU A 54 15.42 -23.56 -0.20
CA LEU A 54 15.70 -23.28 1.19
C LEU A 54 16.63 -22.07 1.28
N ILE A 55 16.07 -20.92 1.64
CA ILE A 55 16.84 -19.69 1.85
C ILE A 55 17.64 -19.77 3.15
N THR A 56 18.74 -19.02 3.24
CA THR A 56 19.55 -18.90 4.46
C THR A 56 18.69 -18.45 5.64
N ARG A 57 18.87 -19.09 6.80
CA ARG A 57 18.11 -18.83 8.03
C ARG A 57 19.03 -18.23 9.08
N VAL A 58 19.08 -16.91 9.09
CA VAL A 58 19.92 -16.12 10.02
C VAL A 58 19.18 -14.85 10.36
N ASP A 59 19.18 -14.47 11.64
CA ASP A 59 18.60 -13.20 12.06
C ASP A 59 19.34 -12.02 11.44
N THR A 60 18.62 -11.02 10.99
CA THR A 60 19.16 -9.85 10.28
C THR A 60 20.22 -9.11 11.11
N ALA A 61 20.06 -9.10 12.46
CA ALA A 61 21.03 -8.48 13.38
C ALA A 61 22.38 -9.22 13.44
N SER A 62 22.42 -10.48 13.02
CA SER A 62 23.66 -11.31 13.02
C SER A 62 24.48 -11.16 11.75
N ILE A 63 23.96 -10.46 10.73
CA ILE A 63 24.64 -10.27 9.44
C ILE A 63 25.34 -8.91 9.44
N ALA A 64 26.66 -8.92 9.64
CA ALA A 64 27.49 -7.73 9.54
C ALA A 64 27.73 -7.36 8.06
N ALA A 65 27.49 -6.12 7.66
CA ALA A 65 27.71 -5.59 6.31
C ALA A 65 26.98 -6.41 5.21
N PRO A 66 25.64 -6.51 5.22
CA PRO A 66 24.90 -7.23 4.20
C PRO A 66 25.00 -6.55 2.84
N ALA A 67 25.09 -7.34 1.77
CA ALA A 67 25.07 -6.83 0.40
C ALA A 67 23.63 -6.44 -0.02
N PHE A 68 23.51 -5.45 -0.91
CA PHE A 68 22.24 -5.10 -1.53
C PHE A 68 21.58 -6.34 -2.18
N GLY A 69 20.28 -6.55 -1.92
CA GLY A 69 19.52 -7.68 -2.44
C GLY A 69 19.75 -9.01 -1.69
N LEU A 70 20.58 -9.02 -0.63
CA LEU A 70 20.73 -10.21 0.20
C LEU A 70 19.41 -10.58 0.87
N MET A 71 18.99 -11.84 0.74
CA MET A 71 17.76 -12.36 1.34
C MET A 71 18.06 -13.36 2.47
N THR A 72 17.28 -13.28 3.54
CA THR A 72 17.35 -14.24 4.67
C THR A 72 15.97 -14.44 5.28
N LEU A 73 15.72 -15.65 5.78
CA LEU A 73 14.60 -15.94 6.66
C LEU A 73 15.09 -15.83 8.11
N ALA A 74 14.62 -14.82 8.84
CA ALA A 74 15.00 -14.62 10.23
C ALA A 74 14.25 -15.63 11.14
N PRO A 75 14.96 -16.52 11.90
CA PRO A 75 14.31 -17.50 12.76
C PRO A 75 13.53 -16.89 13.92
N ILE A 76 13.94 -15.68 14.37
CA ILE A 76 13.37 -15.02 15.55
C ILE A 76 11.89 -14.64 15.36
N ASP A 77 11.49 -14.31 14.12
CA ASP A 77 10.13 -13.86 13.78
C ASP A 77 9.51 -14.63 12.63
N SER A 78 10.25 -15.56 12.03
CA SER A 78 9.86 -16.35 10.85
C SER A 78 9.56 -15.51 9.61
N CYS A 79 10.19 -14.33 9.49
CA CYS A 79 9.99 -13.39 8.40
C CYS A 79 11.10 -13.46 7.36
N LEU A 80 10.72 -13.34 6.08
CA LEU A 80 11.64 -13.23 4.96
C LEU A 80 12.05 -11.76 4.79
N TYR A 81 13.35 -11.50 4.80
CA TYR A 81 13.91 -10.17 4.64
C TYR A 81 14.78 -10.06 3.39
N MET A 82 14.82 -8.86 2.80
CA MET A 82 15.78 -8.45 1.78
C MET A 82 16.46 -7.15 2.21
N PHE A 83 17.79 -7.08 2.05
CA PHE A 83 18.54 -5.86 2.35
C PHE A 83 18.48 -4.87 1.19
N SER A 84 18.01 -3.65 1.45
CA SER A 84 17.84 -2.57 0.45
C SER A 84 19.11 -1.78 0.16
N GLY A 85 20.24 -2.14 0.78
CA GLY A 85 21.48 -1.35 0.76
C GLY A 85 21.60 -0.35 1.91
N ALA A 86 20.47 -0.03 2.58
CA ALA A 86 20.42 0.85 3.76
C ALA A 86 19.78 0.16 4.96
N SER A 87 18.78 -0.68 4.73
CA SER A 87 18.02 -1.35 5.80
C SER A 87 17.45 -2.68 5.32
N TRP A 88 17.09 -3.54 6.27
CA TRP A 88 16.36 -4.76 5.99
C TRP A 88 14.87 -4.44 5.78
N MET A 89 14.32 -4.92 4.68
CA MET A 89 12.89 -4.83 4.35
C MET A 89 12.26 -6.22 4.47
N SER A 90 11.16 -6.33 5.19
CA SER A 90 10.38 -7.56 5.22
C SER A 90 9.64 -7.76 3.88
N LEU A 91 9.73 -8.97 3.33
CA LEU A 91 9.00 -9.38 2.13
C LEU A 91 7.76 -10.22 2.49
N GLY A 92 7.48 -10.38 3.78
CA GLY A 92 6.42 -11.23 4.30
C GLY A 92 6.94 -12.45 5.05
N GLY A 93 6.06 -13.24 5.61
CA GLY A 93 6.39 -14.48 6.34
C GLY A 93 5.15 -15.26 6.76
N VAL A 94 5.38 -16.44 7.35
CA VAL A 94 4.31 -17.35 7.79
C VAL A 94 3.79 -17.00 9.20
N GLY A 95 4.34 -15.96 9.84
CA GLY A 95 3.93 -15.49 11.16
C GLY A 95 3.25 -14.13 11.06
N ASN A 96 2.32 -13.84 11.96
CA ASN A 96 1.57 -12.59 12.02
C ASN A 96 2.42 -11.34 12.34
N ASN A 97 3.76 -11.48 12.37
CA ASN A 97 4.68 -10.44 12.83
C ASN A 97 5.61 -9.88 11.74
N CYS A 98 5.39 -10.21 10.45
CA CYS A 98 6.24 -9.76 9.36
C CYS A 98 5.78 -8.39 8.84
N GLY A 99 5.80 -7.37 9.70
CA GLY A 99 5.53 -5.98 9.30
C GLY A 99 6.59 -5.45 8.34
N SER A 100 6.19 -4.61 7.38
CA SER A 100 7.08 -3.86 6.50
C SER A 100 8.12 -3.10 7.33
N ALA A 101 9.40 -3.47 7.21
CA ALA A 101 10.49 -2.82 7.92
C ALA A 101 10.66 -1.38 7.45
N SER A 102 10.21 -0.41 8.22
CA SER A 102 10.73 0.95 8.16
C SER A 102 12.15 0.95 8.71
N GLY A 103 13.11 1.42 7.91
CA GLY A 103 14.48 1.58 8.34
C GLY A 103 14.62 2.49 9.56
N GLY A 104 15.17 1.93 10.65
CA GLY A 104 15.49 2.66 11.87
C GLY A 104 16.49 1.86 12.69
N THR A 105 17.57 2.53 13.09
CA THR A 105 18.62 2.08 14.00
C THR A 105 18.08 1.43 15.26
N GLY A 106 18.67 0.27 15.60
CA GLY A 106 18.53 -0.55 16.80
C GLY A 106 17.76 0.06 17.97
N GLY A 107 16.52 -0.40 18.16
CA GLY A 107 15.70 -0.13 19.32
C GLY A 107 14.98 -1.40 19.74
N THR A 108 15.16 -1.77 20.97
CA THR A 108 14.51 -2.86 21.68
C THR A 108 12.99 -2.73 21.59
N GLY A 109 12.31 -3.78 21.10
CA GLY A 109 10.88 -3.99 21.35
C GLY A 109 9.94 -3.14 20.50
N GLY A 110 9.90 -3.34 19.18
CA GLY A 110 8.80 -2.87 18.35
C GLY A 110 7.58 -3.77 18.54
N SER A 111 6.54 -3.26 19.22
CA SER A 111 5.21 -3.84 19.22
C SER A 111 4.77 -4.04 17.75
N SER A 112 4.44 -5.29 17.37
CA SER A 112 3.84 -5.56 16.07
C SER A 112 2.51 -4.81 16.00
N PHE A 113 2.35 -3.92 15.00
CA PHE A 113 1.07 -3.26 14.80
C PHE A 113 -0.01 -4.31 14.55
N THR A 114 -1.03 -4.28 15.36
CA THR A 114 -2.25 -5.07 15.19
C THR A 114 -3.38 -4.08 14.90
N CYS A 115 -4.25 -4.40 13.94
CA CYS A 115 -5.40 -3.54 13.70
C CYS A 115 -6.29 -3.49 14.96
N GLY A 116 -6.68 -2.28 15.35
CA GLY A 116 -7.25 -1.96 16.65
C GLY A 116 -6.29 -1.21 17.57
N ASP A 117 -4.98 -1.26 17.32
CA ASP A 117 -4.01 -0.43 18.01
C ASP A 117 -4.02 1.00 17.44
N ASP A 118 -3.65 1.97 18.26
CA ASP A 118 -3.42 3.34 17.79
C ASP A 118 -2.11 3.41 16.99
N ILE A 119 -2.09 4.24 15.94
CA ILE A 119 -0.88 4.58 15.20
C ILE A 119 -0.48 6.03 15.43
N THR A 120 0.81 6.30 15.48
CA THR A 120 1.35 7.67 15.53
C THR A 120 1.96 8.02 14.18
N ASP A 121 1.49 9.10 13.55
CA ASP A 121 2.10 9.64 12.34
C ASP A 121 3.44 10.29 12.71
N ALA A 122 4.55 9.71 12.26
CA ALA A 122 5.90 10.19 12.60
C ALA A 122 6.21 11.60 12.03
N ARG A 123 5.37 12.12 11.13
CA ARG A 123 5.57 13.42 10.47
C ARG A 123 5.15 14.60 11.35
N ASP A 124 4.12 14.41 12.19
CA ASP A 124 3.56 15.48 13.06
C ASP A 124 3.23 15.00 14.48
N SER A 125 3.45 13.70 14.76
CA SER A 125 3.16 13.05 16.05
C SER A 125 1.66 12.99 16.38
N GLU A 126 0.78 13.19 15.39
CA GLU A 126 -0.65 12.95 15.56
C GLU A 126 -0.92 11.45 15.70
N THR A 127 -1.87 11.10 16.56
CA THR A 127 -2.24 9.70 16.83
C THR A 127 -3.64 9.43 16.29
N TYR A 128 -3.80 8.29 15.60
CA TYR A 128 -5.06 7.84 15.01
C TYR A 128 -5.38 6.43 15.52
N GLY A 129 -6.60 6.22 15.99
CA GLY A 129 -7.12 4.89 16.24
C GLY A 129 -7.29 4.10 14.94
N THR A 130 -7.37 2.79 15.06
CA THR A 130 -7.62 1.91 13.91
C THR A 130 -8.72 0.91 14.17
N VAL A 131 -9.33 0.38 13.10
CA VAL A 131 -10.40 -0.61 13.18
C VAL A 131 -10.31 -1.58 12.01
N GLU A 132 -10.48 -2.86 12.28
CA GLU A 132 -10.58 -3.91 11.27
C GLU A 132 -12.02 -4.01 10.74
N ILE A 133 -12.18 -3.92 9.42
CA ILE A 133 -13.46 -4.13 8.75
C ILE A 133 -13.21 -5.08 7.57
N GLY A 134 -13.69 -6.31 7.69
CA GLY A 134 -13.33 -7.38 6.76
C GLY A 134 -11.84 -7.71 6.84
N ASN A 135 -11.16 -7.68 5.70
CA ASN A 135 -9.72 -7.91 5.61
C ASN A 135 -8.90 -6.61 5.60
N GLN A 136 -9.54 -5.47 5.84
CA GLN A 136 -8.91 -4.15 5.74
C GLN A 136 -8.79 -3.50 7.12
N CYS A 137 -7.65 -2.86 7.36
CA CYS A 137 -7.44 -2.05 8.55
C CYS A 137 -7.59 -0.57 8.20
N TRP A 138 -8.59 0.08 8.77
CA TRP A 138 -8.93 1.49 8.53
C TRP A 138 -8.53 2.37 9.71
N MET A 139 -8.07 3.58 9.45
CA MET A 139 -8.06 4.60 10.50
C MET A 139 -9.50 4.82 11.00
N SER A 140 -9.67 5.09 12.29
CA SER A 140 -10.97 5.43 12.88
C SER A 140 -11.26 6.93 12.88
N GLU A 141 -10.27 7.77 12.56
CA GLU A 141 -10.39 9.22 12.36
C GLU A 141 -9.96 9.65 10.97
N ASN A 142 -10.45 10.81 10.52
CA ASN A 142 -9.96 11.45 9.31
C ASN A 142 -8.56 12.01 9.52
N LEU A 143 -7.72 11.89 8.51
CA LEU A 143 -6.34 12.40 8.55
C LEU A 143 -6.31 13.92 8.81
N ASN A 144 -5.42 14.36 9.72
CA ASN A 144 -5.23 15.76 10.08
C ASN A 144 -3.85 16.34 9.70
N TYR A 145 -3.00 15.55 9.04
CA TYR A 145 -1.65 15.96 8.64
C TYR A 145 -1.65 17.21 7.76
N THR A 146 -0.79 18.19 8.08
CA THR A 146 -0.58 19.39 7.27
C THR A 146 0.58 19.17 6.30
N PRO A 147 0.32 18.97 4.99
CA PRO A 147 1.39 18.83 4.01
C PRO A 147 2.20 20.12 3.90
N SER A 148 3.51 20.01 3.64
CA SER A 148 4.42 21.16 3.50
C SER A 148 4.14 22.00 2.25
N THR A 149 3.50 21.42 1.25
CA THR A 149 3.12 22.07 -0.02
C THR A 149 1.73 21.61 -0.45
N GLY A 150 1.07 22.43 -1.27
CA GLY A 150 -0.23 22.13 -1.86
C GLY A 150 -1.41 22.52 -0.98
N ASN A 151 -2.60 22.09 -1.41
CA ASN A 151 -3.86 22.60 -0.88
C ASN A 151 -4.48 21.66 0.16
N SER A 152 -4.48 22.09 1.40
CA SER A 152 -5.27 21.48 2.47
C SER A 152 -5.89 22.56 3.36
N TRP A 153 -7.04 22.27 3.95
CA TRP A 153 -7.80 23.27 4.70
C TRP A 153 -8.43 22.67 5.96
N CYS A 154 -8.53 23.49 7.00
CA CYS A 154 -9.54 23.27 8.02
C CYS A 154 -10.89 23.81 7.51
N HIS A 155 -12.00 23.12 7.77
CA HIS A 155 -13.31 23.62 7.36
C HIS A 155 -13.52 25.05 7.86
N SER A 156 -14.01 25.95 6.98
CA SER A 156 -14.18 27.38 7.26
C SER A 156 -12.88 28.10 7.69
N ASN A 157 -11.70 27.55 7.37
CA ASN A 157 -10.39 28.06 7.79
C ASN A 157 -10.24 28.20 9.32
N THR A 158 -10.97 27.39 10.09
CA THR A 158 -10.97 27.40 11.55
C THR A 158 -10.19 26.19 12.07
N THR A 159 -9.08 26.42 12.75
CA THR A 159 -8.14 25.36 13.20
C THR A 159 -8.81 24.31 14.09
N SER A 160 -9.74 24.71 14.99
CA SER A 160 -10.46 23.75 15.83
C SER A 160 -11.30 22.74 15.02
N ASN A 161 -11.71 23.08 13.79
CA ASN A 161 -12.40 22.13 12.91
C ASN A 161 -11.46 21.03 12.41
N CYS A 162 -10.18 21.32 12.19
CA CYS A 162 -9.19 20.30 11.90
C CYS A 162 -8.99 19.33 13.07
N SER A 163 -8.87 19.85 14.29
CA SER A 163 -8.69 19.03 15.49
C SER A 163 -9.89 18.12 15.78
N THR A 164 -11.10 18.53 15.32
CA THR A 164 -12.33 17.74 15.55
C THR A 164 -12.63 16.79 14.39
N TYR A 165 -12.47 17.24 13.13
CA TYR A 165 -12.99 16.55 11.95
C TYR A 165 -11.90 16.08 10.99
N GLY A 166 -10.63 16.38 11.27
CA GLY A 166 -9.54 16.21 10.30
C GLY A 166 -9.50 17.33 9.26
N ARG A 167 -8.54 17.23 8.34
CA ARG A 167 -8.35 18.21 7.26
C ARG A 167 -9.09 17.81 6.00
N LEU A 168 -9.36 18.82 5.19
CA LEU A 168 -9.83 18.66 3.82
C LEU A 168 -8.64 18.82 2.87
N TYR A 169 -8.50 17.95 1.89
CA TYR A 169 -7.40 17.95 0.91
C TYR A 169 -7.97 18.03 -0.50
N ASP A 170 -7.32 18.78 -1.40
CA ASP A 170 -7.59 18.55 -2.81
C ASP A 170 -7.10 17.16 -3.23
N TRP A 171 -7.63 16.63 -4.33
CA TRP A 171 -7.33 15.27 -4.74
C TRP A 171 -5.85 15.06 -5.10
N ASN A 172 -5.22 16.08 -5.72
CA ASN A 172 -3.82 16.00 -6.12
C ASN A 172 -2.89 15.83 -4.91
N ILE A 173 -3.21 16.52 -3.81
CA ILE A 173 -2.48 16.36 -2.54
C ILE A 173 -2.85 15.04 -1.88
N ALA A 174 -4.12 14.69 -1.83
CA ALA A 174 -4.56 13.43 -1.22
C ALA A 174 -3.90 12.21 -1.88
N SER A 175 -3.77 12.20 -3.21
CA SER A 175 -3.28 11.07 -4.00
C SER A 175 -1.82 11.20 -4.46
N SER A 176 -1.12 12.32 -4.15
CA SER A 176 0.15 12.68 -4.77
C SER A 176 0.08 12.70 -6.31
N SER A 177 -1.06 13.13 -6.85
CA SER A 177 -1.38 13.15 -8.29
C SER A 177 -1.29 11.78 -8.99
N THR A 178 -1.43 10.71 -8.24
CA THR A 178 -1.40 9.33 -8.74
C THR A 178 -2.79 8.71 -8.63
N SER A 179 -3.25 8.05 -9.69
CA SER A 179 -4.52 7.31 -9.70
C SER A 179 -4.30 5.81 -9.62
N SER A 180 -5.18 5.12 -8.91
CA SER A 180 -5.22 3.66 -8.88
C SER A 180 -6.67 3.18 -8.77
N SER A 181 -6.99 2.08 -9.44
CA SER A 181 -8.27 1.37 -9.33
C SER A 181 -8.11 -0.05 -8.78
N THR A 182 -6.89 -0.43 -8.42
CA THR A 182 -6.58 -1.76 -7.87
C THR A 182 -6.96 -1.86 -6.40
N ASN A 183 -7.05 -3.06 -5.90
CA ASN A 183 -7.18 -3.39 -4.48
C ASN A 183 -6.05 -4.36 -4.11
N PRO A 184 -5.10 -3.96 -3.25
CA PRO A 184 -4.93 -2.62 -2.68
C PRO A 184 -4.55 -1.55 -3.72
N SER A 185 -4.83 -0.27 -3.39
CA SER A 185 -4.51 0.84 -4.29
C SER A 185 -3.02 1.01 -4.54
N GLY A 186 -2.21 0.70 -3.55
CA GLY A 186 -0.76 0.87 -3.56
C GLY A 186 -0.30 2.34 -3.58
N VAL A 187 -1.21 3.30 -3.49
CA VAL A 187 -0.89 4.73 -3.51
C VAL A 187 -0.89 5.29 -2.10
N GLN A 188 0.29 5.51 -1.51
CA GLN A 188 0.39 6.14 -0.20
C GLN A 188 -0.32 7.49 -0.16
N GLY A 189 -0.11 8.35 -1.17
CA GLY A 189 -0.65 9.70 -1.18
C GLY A 189 -0.22 10.50 0.05
N VAL A 190 -1.18 11.17 0.68
CA VAL A 190 -0.96 11.96 1.90
C VAL A 190 -0.98 11.11 3.19
N CYS A 191 -1.26 9.82 3.09
CA CYS A 191 -1.31 8.90 4.24
C CYS A 191 0.08 8.70 4.89
N PRO A 192 0.15 8.32 6.17
CA PRO A 192 1.40 7.94 6.82
C PRO A 192 2.08 6.73 6.14
N THR A 193 3.37 6.56 6.39
CA THR A 193 4.11 5.39 5.89
C THR A 193 3.46 4.08 6.35
N GLY A 194 3.28 3.15 5.42
CA GLY A 194 2.61 1.87 5.65
C GLY A 194 1.08 1.92 5.54
N TRP A 195 0.53 3.09 5.22
CA TRP A 195 -0.89 3.33 4.94
C TRP A 195 -1.04 3.92 3.54
N HIS A 196 -2.23 3.81 2.96
CA HIS A 196 -2.50 4.32 1.62
C HIS A 196 -3.89 4.95 1.52
N LEU A 197 -4.07 5.81 0.51
CA LEU A 197 -5.37 6.36 0.15
C LEU A 197 -6.20 5.27 -0.53
N PRO A 198 -7.41 4.96 -0.04
CA PRO A 198 -8.21 3.87 -0.58
C PRO A 198 -8.64 4.12 -2.03
N SER A 199 -8.63 3.07 -2.83
CA SER A 199 -9.25 3.05 -4.15
C SER A 199 -10.78 2.95 -4.06
N ASP A 200 -11.46 3.13 -5.19
CA ASP A 200 -12.89 2.87 -5.29
C ASP A 200 -13.23 1.39 -5.05
N ALA A 201 -12.31 0.48 -5.39
CA ALA A 201 -12.48 -0.96 -5.13
C ALA A 201 -12.40 -1.28 -3.64
N GLU A 202 -11.46 -0.70 -2.90
CA GLU A 202 -11.34 -0.88 -1.45
C GLU A 202 -12.52 -0.29 -0.68
N TRP A 203 -13.03 0.87 -1.11
CA TRP A 203 -14.28 1.40 -0.57
C TRP A 203 -15.46 0.46 -0.80
N LYS A 204 -15.58 -0.19 -1.96
CA LYS A 204 -16.63 -1.18 -2.24
C LYS A 204 -16.47 -2.42 -1.38
N GLU A 205 -15.26 -2.89 -1.13
CA GLU A 205 -14.99 -4.02 -0.24
C GLU A 205 -15.50 -3.72 1.17
N LEU A 206 -15.11 -2.59 1.78
CA LEU A 206 -15.64 -2.13 3.07
C LEU A 206 -17.16 -2.07 3.07
N GLU A 207 -17.77 -1.49 2.04
CA GLU A 207 -19.22 -1.34 1.95
C GLU A 207 -19.95 -2.69 1.82
N MET A 208 -19.35 -3.65 1.11
CA MET A 208 -19.88 -5.02 0.99
C MET A 208 -19.73 -5.81 2.29
N GLU A 209 -18.62 -5.66 3.00
CA GLU A 209 -18.43 -6.26 4.33
C GLU A 209 -19.49 -5.79 5.32
N LEU A 210 -19.92 -4.54 5.22
CA LEU A 210 -20.99 -3.98 6.04
C LEU A 210 -22.42 -4.32 5.54
N GLY A 211 -22.54 -5.12 4.49
CA GLY A 211 -23.79 -5.70 4.02
C GLY A 211 -24.34 -5.14 2.72
N MET A 212 -23.62 -4.31 1.96
CA MET A 212 -24.00 -3.96 0.59
C MET A 212 -23.89 -5.17 -0.33
N THR A 213 -24.81 -5.30 -1.26
CA THR A 213 -24.64 -6.21 -2.39
C THR A 213 -23.62 -5.64 -3.40
N GLN A 214 -23.00 -6.50 -4.21
CA GLN A 214 -22.11 -6.06 -5.30
C GLN A 214 -22.80 -5.04 -6.23
N THR A 215 -24.06 -5.27 -6.57
CA THR A 215 -24.86 -4.37 -7.43
C THR A 215 -25.03 -2.98 -6.80
N GLU A 216 -25.28 -2.92 -5.48
CA GLU A 216 -25.37 -1.65 -4.76
C GLU A 216 -24.00 -0.96 -4.68
N ALA A 217 -22.93 -1.72 -4.39
CA ALA A 217 -21.57 -1.20 -4.30
C ALA A 217 -21.07 -0.63 -5.64
N ASP A 218 -21.44 -1.24 -6.76
CA ASP A 218 -21.12 -0.74 -8.12
C ASP A 218 -22.00 0.45 -8.55
N GLY A 219 -23.18 0.59 -7.94
CA GLY A 219 -24.09 1.69 -8.20
C GLY A 219 -23.50 3.05 -7.90
N THR A 220 -24.00 4.07 -8.59
CA THR A 220 -23.69 5.49 -8.35
C THR A 220 -24.91 6.21 -7.81
N GLY A 221 -24.71 7.36 -7.16
CA GLY A 221 -25.82 8.20 -6.70
C GLY A 221 -25.84 8.43 -5.19
N ASN A 222 -27.02 8.79 -4.70
CA ASN A 222 -27.22 9.30 -3.34
C ASN A 222 -27.37 8.19 -2.29
N SER A 223 -27.13 8.54 -1.04
CA SER A 223 -27.20 7.67 0.14
C SER A 223 -28.58 7.08 0.45
N SER A 224 -29.64 7.55 -0.21
CA SER A 224 -30.99 7.01 -0.02
C SER A 224 -31.19 5.61 -0.63
N ASN A 225 -30.38 5.24 -1.61
CA ASN A 225 -30.57 4.00 -2.38
C ASN A 225 -29.39 3.03 -2.28
N ARG A 226 -28.21 3.48 -1.85
CA ARG A 226 -26.99 2.68 -1.86
C ARG A 226 -26.64 2.25 -0.42
N GLY A 227 -26.87 0.98 -0.09
CA GLY A 227 -26.65 0.42 1.26
C GLY A 227 -27.59 0.98 2.33
N ALA A 228 -28.71 1.62 1.95
CA ALA A 228 -29.63 2.19 2.92
C ALA A 228 -30.48 1.12 3.62
N THR A 229 -30.83 0.03 2.93
CA THR A 229 -31.60 -1.09 3.49
C THR A 229 -30.80 -1.89 4.51
N THR A 230 -29.50 -1.97 4.35
CA THR A 230 -28.53 -2.62 5.26
C THR A 230 -27.91 -1.64 6.25
N ASN A 231 -28.31 -0.36 6.18
CA ASN A 231 -27.84 0.71 7.07
C ASN A 231 -26.31 0.92 7.08
N VAL A 232 -25.62 0.66 5.97
CA VAL A 232 -24.16 0.75 5.87
C VAL A 232 -23.64 2.13 6.30
N GLY A 233 -24.28 3.20 5.85
CA GLY A 233 -23.91 4.56 6.27
C GLY A 233 -24.12 4.80 7.77
N SER A 234 -25.14 4.19 8.38
CA SER A 234 -25.38 4.29 9.84
C SER A 234 -24.28 3.56 10.63
N GLN A 235 -23.82 2.41 10.14
CA GLN A 235 -22.75 1.63 10.77
C GLN A 235 -21.41 2.40 10.79
N LEU A 236 -21.13 3.22 9.77
CA LEU A 236 -19.89 3.99 9.62
C LEU A 236 -19.87 5.28 10.46
N LYS A 237 -21.03 5.88 10.74
CA LYS A 237 -21.17 7.19 11.39
C LYS A 237 -21.25 7.08 12.90
N THR A 238 -20.68 8.08 13.60
CA THR A 238 -20.91 8.24 15.04
C THR A 238 -22.39 8.52 15.38
N SER A 239 -22.79 8.30 16.62
CA SER A 239 -24.13 8.64 17.10
C SER A 239 -24.44 10.14 16.98
N SER A 240 -23.46 11.00 17.21
CA SER A 240 -23.57 12.46 17.02
C SER A 240 -23.78 12.86 15.56
N PHE A 241 -23.39 11.98 14.61
CA PHE A 241 -23.64 12.15 13.18
C PHE A 241 -24.90 11.37 12.68
N GLY A 242 -25.71 10.87 13.58
CA GLY A 242 -26.95 10.13 13.24
C GLY A 242 -26.70 8.67 12.84
N GLY A 243 -25.64 8.05 13.32
CA GLY A 243 -25.30 6.65 13.09
C GLY A 243 -25.32 5.79 14.34
N THR A 244 -24.94 4.53 14.19
CA THR A 244 -24.74 3.56 15.28
C THR A 244 -23.28 3.36 15.64
N ASN A 245 -22.37 3.68 14.70
CA ASN A 245 -20.93 3.38 14.78
C ASN A 245 -20.63 1.90 15.06
N SER A 246 -21.49 0.99 14.64
CA SER A 246 -21.31 -0.43 14.93
C SER A 246 -20.10 -1.06 14.24
N SER A 247 -19.57 -0.42 13.19
CA SER A 247 -18.31 -0.83 12.53
C SER A 247 -17.04 -0.33 13.23
N GLY A 248 -17.14 0.63 14.16
CA GLY A 248 -15.98 1.30 14.75
C GLY A 248 -15.28 2.31 13.82
N PHE A 249 -15.82 2.59 12.62
CA PHE A 249 -15.22 3.52 11.67
C PHE A 249 -15.23 4.99 12.13
N THR A 250 -16.11 5.37 13.02
CA THR A 250 -16.18 6.64 13.77
C THR A 250 -16.19 7.88 12.89
N LEU A 251 -16.97 7.86 11.79
CA LEU A 251 -17.03 9.00 10.87
C LEU A 251 -17.77 10.18 11.51
N LEU A 252 -17.14 11.36 11.43
CA LEU A 252 -17.67 12.64 11.85
C LEU A 252 -18.06 13.52 10.65
N PRO A 253 -19.03 14.44 10.80
CA PRO A 253 -19.53 15.29 9.72
C PRO A 253 -18.62 16.48 9.43
N GLY A 254 -17.44 16.25 8.84
CA GLY A 254 -16.40 17.26 8.56
C GLY A 254 -16.73 18.21 7.41
N GLY A 255 -17.82 17.99 6.67
CA GLY A 255 -18.21 18.82 5.53
C GLY A 255 -17.32 18.63 4.31
N VAL A 256 -17.31 19.66 3.46
CA VAL A 256 -16.58 19.71 2.19
C VAL A 256 -16.18 21.16 1.86
N LYS A 257 -15.06 21.33 1.13
CA LYS A 257 -14.74 22.56 0.43
C LYS A 257 -15.04 22.37 -1.07
N SER A 258 -15.93 23.17 -1.63
CA SER A 258 -16.23 23.08 -3.05
C SER A 258 -15.05 23.51 -3.90
N ALA A 259 -15.00 23.08 -5.17
CA ALA A 259 -14.01 23.53 -6.15
C ALA A 259 -14.03 25.07 -6.35
N GLY A 260 -15.21 25.69 -6.16
CA GLY A 260 -15.37 27.16 -6.18
C GLY A 260 -14.91 27.89 -4.92
N GLY A 261 -14.38 27.20 -3.90
CA GLY A 261 -13.76 27.77 -2.71
C GLY A 261 -14.64 27.87 -1.47
N GLY A 262 -15.96 27.67 -1.56
CA GLY A 262 -16.89 27.72 -0.42
C GLY A 262 -16.83 26.44 0.43
N PHE A 263 -17.09 26.57 1.72
CA PHE A 263 -17.22 25.45 2.67
C PHE A 263 -18.69 25.16 2.95
N PHE A 264 -19.06 23.86 3.01
CA PHE A 264 -20.44 23.44 3.17
C PHE A 264 -20.52 22.18 4.07
N GLY A 265 -21.67 21.98 4.70
CA GLY A 265 -22.06 20.72 5.29
C GLY A 265 -21.37 20.33 6.59
N LEU A 266 -20.65 21.24 7.27
CA LEU A 266 -20.11 20.98 8.61
C LEU A 266 -21.22 20.62 9.58
N GLY A 267 -21.06 19.54 10.32
CA GLY A 267 -22.09 19.03 11.23
C GLY A 267 -23.24 18.28 10.56
N ALA A 268 -23.27 18.21 9.23
CA ALA A 268 -24.38 17.59 8.47
C ALA A 268 -23.96 16.54 7.46
N THR A 269 -22.75 16.67 6.88
CA THR A 269 -22.24 15.76 5.84
C THR A 269 -20.77 15.48 6.02
N SER A 270 -20.28 14.37 5.45
CA SER A 270 -18.85 14.07 5.31
C SER A 270 -18.59 13.58 3.90
N TYR A 271 -17.45 13.97 3.33
CA TYR A 271 -16.98 13.59 2.00
C TYR A 271 -15.56 13.03 2.10
N LEU A 272 -15.34 11.88 1.50
CA LEU A 272 -14.09 11.11 1.63
C LEU A 272 -13.55 10.77 0.24
N TRP A 273 -12.33 11.15 -0.06
CA TRP A 273 -11.70 10.83 -1.34
C TRP A 273 -11.47 9.33 -1.53
N SER A 274 -11.55 8.91 -2.79
CA SER A 274 -10.89 7.73 -3.32
C SER A 274 -9.71 8.17 -4.19
N VAL A 275 -8.67 7.37 -4.27
CA VAL A 275 -7.54 7.61 -5.18
C VAL A 275 -7.89 7.35 -6.64
N THR A 276 -9.06 6.76 -6.92
CA THR A 276 -9.49 6.39 -8.27
C THR A 276 -10.06 7.61 -9.00
N GLU A 277 -9.49 7.93 -10.15
CA GLU A 277 -10.07 8.92 -11.08
C GLU A 277 -11.33 8.38 -11.75
N SER A 278 -12.23 9.28 -12.15
CA SER A 278 -13.33 8.94 -13.04
C SER A 278 -12.87 8.95 -14.51
N GLY A 279 -13.63 8.32 -15.38
CA GLY A 279 -13.25 8.00 -16.77
C GLY A 279 -12.61 9.11 -17.63
N SER A 280 -12.84 10.40 -17.32
CA SER A 280 -12.19 11.52 -18.04
C SER A 280 -10.87 11.98 -17.42
N GLY A 281 -10.53 11.52 -16.20
CA GLY A 281 -9.38 11.99 -15.44
C GLY A 281 -9.51 13.42 -14.87
N ALA A 282 -10.60 14.14 -15.18
CA ALA A 282 -10.85 15.48 -14.63
C ALA A 282 -11.38 15.43 -13.20
N ASP A 283 -12.15 14.40 -12.88
CA ASP A 283 -12.79 14.16 -11.59
C ASP A 283 -12.23 12.89 -10.93
N ALA A 284 -12.47 12.76 -9.63
CA ALA A 284 -12.16 11.56 -8.87
C ALA A 284 -13.38 11.09 -8.07
N TRP A 285 -13.42 9.79 -7.78
CA TRP A 285 -14.47 9.20 -6.97
C TRP A 285 -14.36 9.62 -5.51
N PHE A 286 -15.51 9.78 -4.88
CA PHE A 286 -15.62 10.02 -3.45
C PHE A 286 -16.80 9.25 -2.85
N ARG A 287 -16.79 9.13 -1.51
CA ARG A 287 -17.93 8.71 -0.70
C ARG A 287 -18.48 9.89 0.07
N ALA A 288 -19.81 9.99 0.14
CA ALA A 288 -20.47 10.98 1.00
C ALA A 288 -21.54 10.36 1.87
N LEU A 289 -21.60 10.82 3.11
CA LEU A 289 -22.58 10.44 4.09
C LEU A 289 -23.26 11.69 4.65
N SER A 290 -24.52 11.56 5.05
CA SER A 290 -25.30 12.65 5.67
C SER A 290 -25.89 12.20 6.99
N ASN A 291 -26.22 13.17 7.85
CA ASN A 291 -26.88 12.92 9.13
C ASN A 291 -28.32 12.36 8.97
N SER A 292 -28.95 12.56 7.82
CA SER A 292 -30.32 12.14 7.54
C SER A 292 -30.44 10.84 6.73
N GLY A 293 -29.32 10.29 6.22
CA GLY A 293 -29.31 9.10 5.37
C GLY A 293 -28.63 7.89 6.03
N ASN A 294 -29.11 6.68 5.77
CA ASN A 294 -28.54 5.44 6.29
C ASN A 294 -27.60 4.73 5.31
N GLY A 295 -27.51 5.19 4.08
CA GLY A 295 -26.61 4.65 3.06
C GLY A 295 -25.38 5.52 2.83
N VAL A 296 -24.62 5.18 1.78
CA VAL A 296 -23.39 5.84 1.36
C VAL A 296 -23.53 6.30 -0.08
N SER A 297 -23.35 7.60 -0.36
CA SER A 297 -23.29 8.12 -1.73
C SER A 297 -21.95 7.76 -2.35
N ARG A 298 -21.96 7.43 -3.65
CA ARG A 298 -20.78 7.23 -4.50
C ARG A 298 -20.93 8.09 -5.73
N ASN A 299 -20.12 9.14 -5.84
CA ASN A 299 -20.16 10.12 -6.92
C ASN A 299 -18.75 10.60 -7.27
N THR A 300 -18.63 11.49 -8.24
CA THR A 300 -17.38 12.11 -8.65
C THR A 300 -17.39 13.61 -8.39
N ALA A 301 -16.23 14.19 -8.13
CA ALA A 301 -16.03 15.62 -7.96
C ALA A 301 -14.74 16.06 -8.63
N GLY A 302 -14.70 17.32 -9.05
CA GLY A 302 -13.49 17.96 -9.57
C GLY A 302 -12.37 17.91 -8.55
N LYS A 303 -11.16 17.59 -9.00
CA LYS A 303 -9.97 17.36 -8.17
C LYS A 303 -9.57 18.55 -7.28
N SER A 304 -10.02 19.76 -7.59
CA SER A 304 -9.81 20.98 -6.77
C SER A 304 -10.78 21.13 -5.59
N ALA A 305 -11.77 20.24 -5.47
CA ALA A 305 -12.58 20.17 -4.24
C ALA A 305 -11.75 19.67 -3.06
N GLY A 306 -12.13 20.06 -1.84
CA GLY A 306 -11.50 19.61 -0.62
C GLY A 306 -12.37 18.60 0.12
N ASN A 307 -11.97 17.33 0.13
CA ASN A 307 -12.62 16.26 0.90
C ASN A 307 -11.67 15.74 1.98
N SER A 308 -12.23 15.07 2.97
CA SER A 308 -11.45 14.35 3.97
C SER A 308 -10.70 13.16 3.36
N VAL A 309 -9.66 12.71 4.04
CA VAL A 309 -8.92 11.48 3.75
C VAL A 309 -9.07 10.52 4.92
N ARG A 310 -9.37 9.28 4.61
CA ARG A 310 -9.37 8.15 5.53
C ARG A 310 -8.42 7.12 4.97
N CYS A 311 -7.31 6.85 5.66
CA CYS A 311 -6.31 5.92 5.18
C CYS A 311 -6.67 4.48 5.54
N VAL A 312 -6.22 3.55 4.70
CA VAL A 312 -6.39 2.11 4.87
C VAL A 312 -5.04 1.39 4.78
N ARG A 313 -4.97 0.20 5.36
CA ARG A 313 -3.86 -0.74 5.30
C ARG A 313 -4.42 -2.14 5.15
N ASP A 314 -3.77 -2.98 4.33
CA ASP A 314 -4.07 -4.41 4.13
C ASP A 314 -3.12 -5.29 4.93
#